data_9f23dbf5ec6864bafda9c0122c0777b1
#
_entry.id   9f23dbf5ec6864bafda9c0122c0777b1
#
_cell.length_a   1.000
_cell.length_b   1.000
_cell.length_c   1.000
_cell.angle_alpha   90.00
_cell.angle_beta   90.00
_cell.angle_gamma   90.00
#
_symmetry.space_group_name_H-M   'P 1'
#
loop_
_entity.id
_entity.type
_entity.pdbx_description
1 polymer ?
#
loop_
_entity_poly.entity_id
_entity_poly.type
_entity_poly.pdbx_seq_one_letter_code
_entity_poly.pdbx_strand_id
1 'polypeptide(L)'
;ANLTVAYDSRPGEGLDQERPPHRPGSLWRWDDFLHASAAEAVSLGEGNTPLLHAPSLGLGDVWIKDESRNPTWSFKDRLASGALTMAKKFGAKVIASSSSGNAGAAAAAFAAKAGIPCVVFTFIGSAGPLVLQMRAYGAMVVKVADKADRWRLQTLGVREFGWYPTSPFFGPVVGSNPYGMEAYKTIAYEVAESFDWDVPDWCVLPVCYGDALYGMWKGFEELKAIGWIKRTPRFVVAAQCPEDLDLDVLQDGEFGRAVPSFREAKCVDNFAQH
;
A
#
# COMPACT_ATOMS: atom_id res chain seq x y z
N ALA A 1 6.88 12.07 -12.57
CA ALA A 1 7.55 10.76 -12.45
C ALA A 1 7.26 10.16 -11.08
N ASN A 2 7.00 8.86 -11.00
CA ASN A 2 6.89 8.14 -9.75
C ASN A 2 8.27 7.93 -9.17
N LEU A 3 8.41 8.09 -7.86
CA LEU A 3 9.62 7.72 -7.14
C LEU A 3 9.50 6.26 -6.70
N THR A 4 10.62 5.53 -6.80
CA THR A 4 10.74 4.18 -6.27
C THR A 4 12.01 4.07 -5.42
N VAL A 5 12.03 3.14 -4.49
CA VAL A 5 13.23 2.85 -3.71
C VAL A 5 14.14 1.96 -4.55
N ALA A 6 15.41 2.37 -4.69
CA ALA A 6 16.49 1.56 -5.23
C ALA A 6 17.35 1.05 -4.07
N TYR A 7 17.90 -0.14 -4.23
CA TYR A 7 18.79 -0.76 -3.26
C TYR A 7 20.18 -0.96 -3.89
N ASP A 8 21.22 -0.78 -3.10
CA ASP A 8 22.62 -0.98 -3.56
C ASP A 8 22.93 -2.46 -3.83
N SER A 9 22.25 -3.37 -3.12
CA SER A 9 22.28 -4.82 -3.32
C SER A 9 20.86 -5.34 -3.57
N ARG A 10 20.75 -6.55 -4.13
CA ARG A 10 19.45 -7.17 -4.35
C ARG A 10 18.81 -7.53 -3.01
N PRO A 11 17.57 -7.06 -2.71
CA PRO A 11 16.89 -7.41 -1.48
C PRO A 11 16.76 -8.94 -1.33
N GLY A 12 17.05 -9.45 -0.15
CA GLY A 12 16.98 -10.90 0.14
C GLY A 12 18.09 -11.75 -0.49
N GLU A 13 19.10 -11.15 -1.14
CA GLU A 13 20.21 -11.91 -1.72
C GLU A 13 21.00 -12.66 -0.63
N GLY A 14 21.22 -13.95 -0.87
CA GLY A 14 21.94 -14.83 0.08
C GLY A 14 21.10 -15.36 1.24
N LEU A 15 19.82 -15.02 1.33
CA LEU A 15 18.92 -15.63 2.31
C LEU A 15 18.55 -17.05 1.90
N ASP A 16 18.36 -17.92 2.89
CA ASP A 16 17.94 -19.31 2.73
C ASP A 16 16.41 -19.38 2.70
N GLN A 17 15.86 -19.87 1.59
CA GLN A 17 14.42 -20.09 1.40
C GLN A 17 13.82 -21.07 2.43
N GLU A 18 14.59 -22.09 2.85
CA GLU A 18 14.14 -23.08 3.83
C GLU A 18 14.11 -22.50 5.27
N ARG A 19 14.72 -21.34 5.45
CA ARG A 19 14.77 -20.61 6.70
C ARG A 19 14.35 -19.15 6.50
N PRO A 20 13.13 -18.90 6.02
CA PRO A 20 12.64 -17.52 5.97
C PRO A 20 12.71 -16.95 7.38
N PRO A 21 12.95 -15.66 7.55
CA PRO A 21 13.11 -15.05 8.86
C PRO A 21 11.87 -15.32 9.72
N HIS A 22 11.91 -16.36 10.55
CA HIS A 22 10.87 -16.75 11.49
C HIS A 22 10.81 -15.74 12.66
N ARG A 23 10.52 -14.49 12.33
CA ARG A 23 10.22 -13.48 13.33
C ARG A 23 8.71 -13.38 13.46
N PRO A 24 8.12 -13.81 14.60
CA PRO A 24 6.68 -13.63 14.80
C PRO A 24 6.34 -12.16 14.81
N GLY A 25 5.25 -11.78 14.19
CA GLY A 25 4.74 -10.43 14.30
C GLY A 25 4.30 -9.80 12.98
N SER A 26 4.79 -8.60 12.70
CA SER A 26 4.33 -7.75 11.61
C SER A 26 5.00 -8.05 10.26
N LEU A 27 4.67 -7.24 9.25
CA LEU A 27 5.36 -7.24 7.96
C LEU A 27 6.89 -7.08 8.08
N TRP A 28 7.37 -6.53 9.19
CA TRP A 28 8.79 -6.29 9.46
C TRP A 28 9.60 -7.57 9.72
N ARG A 29 8.95 -8.72 9.76
CA ARG A 29 9.68 -10.00 9.68
C ARG A 29 10.45 -10.16 8.35
N TRP A 30 10.10 -9.35 7.34
CA TRP A 30 10.73 -9.27 6.04
C TRP A 30 11.70 -8.09 5.92
N ASP A 31 12.27 -7.62 7.02
CA ASP A 31 13.12 -6.41 7.03
C ASP A 31 14.37 -6.52 6.14
N ASP A 32 14.87 -7.73 5.88
CA ASP A 32 15.96 -7.99 4.92
C ASP A 32 15.59 -7.61 3.45
N PHE A 33 14.31 -7.47 3.17
CA PHE A 33 13.76 -7.04 1.87
C PHE A 33 13.30 -5.57 1.88
N LEU A 34 13.39 -4.90 3.01
CA LEU A 34 12.85 -3.56 3.19
C LEU A 34 13.96 -2.52 3.44
N HIS A 35 13.58 -1.28 3.44
CA HIS A 35 14.46 -0.11 3.56
C HIS A 35 14.83 0.28 5.00
N ALA A 36 14.35 -0.46 5.99
CA ALA A 36 14.66 -0.25 7.40
C ALA A 36 14.57 -1.59 8.15
N SER A 37 15.21 -1.69 9.30
CA SER A 37 15.17 -2.88 10.15
C SER A 37 13.89 -2.93 11.00
N ALA A 38 13.53 -4.13 11.44
CA ALA A 38 12.41 -4.32 12.37
C ALA A 38 12.59 -3.55 13.71
N ALA A 39 13.84 -3.32 14.14
CA ALA A 39 14.14 -2.57 15.35
C ALA A 39 13.82 -1.06 15.22
N GLU A 40 13.87 -0.51 14.01
CA GLU A 40 13.57 0.88 13.71
C GLU A 40 12.07 1.11 13.41
N ALA A 41 11.31 0.04 13.23
CA ALA A 41 9.97 0.06 12.68
C ALA A 41 8.95 0.80 13.56
N VAL A 42 8.13 1.59 12.93
CA VAL A 42 6.86 2.07 13.50
C VAL A 42 5.79 1.05 13.12
N SER A 43 5.48 0.14 14.04
CA SER A 43 4.57 -0.98 13.81
C SER A 43 3.46 -1.04 14.84
N LEU A 44 2.27 -1.45 14.41
CA LEU A 44 1.11 -1.79 15.21
C LEU A 44 0.77 -3.29 15.11
N GLY A 45 1.64 -4.08 14.46
CA GLY A 45 1.44 -5.51 14.22
C GLY A 45 0.79 -5.83 12.86
N GLU A 46 0.83 -4.88 11.93
CA GLU A 46 0.30 -5.01 10.57
C GLU A 46 1.06 -6.07 9.76
N GLY A 47 0.37 -6.64 8.78
CA GLY A 47 0.89 -7.75 7.97
C GLY A 47 0.65 -9.11 8.59
N ASN A 48 1.25 -10.14 8.04
CA ASN A 48 1.04 -11.53 8.42
C ASN A 48 -0.45 -11.91 8.46
N THR A 49 -1.20 -11.38 7.52
CA THR A 49 -2.65 -11.57 7.43
C THR A 49 -2.99 -12.97 6.91
N PRO A 50 -4.11 -13.56 7.29
CA PRO A 50 -4.45 -14.92 6.86
C PRO A 50 -4.73 -14.98 5.36
N LEU A 51 -4.38 -16.12 4.75
CA LEU A 51 -4.79 -16.53 3.42
C LEU A 51 -5.87 -17.61 3.58
N LEU A 52 -7.09 -17.32 3.17
CA LEU A 52 -8.27 -18.14 3.43
C LEU A 52 -8.74 -18.81 2.14
N HIS A 53 -8.85 -20.13 2.16
CA HIS A 53 -9.48 -20.87 1.05
C HIS A 53 -10.98 -20.59 1.01
N ALA A 54 -11.54 -20.24 -0.14
CA ALA A 54 -12.91 -19.79 -0.31
C ALA A 54 -13.72 -20.62 -1.34
N PRO A 55 -13.86 -21.94 -1.16
CA PRO A 55 -14.54 -22.82 -2.12
C PRO A 55 -16.04 -22.50 -2.26
N SER A 56 -16.64 -21.88 -1.25
CA SER A 56 -18.05 -21.49 -1.26
C SER A 56 -18.41 -20.43 -2.31
N LEU A 57 -17.41 -19.75 -2.87
CA LEU A 57 -17.64 -18.78 -3.96
C LEU A 57 -18.00 -19.45 -5.29
N GLY A 58 -17.78 -20.76 -5.44
CA GLY A 58 -18.09 -21.49 -6.66
C GLY A 58 -17.28 -21.09 -7.90
N LEU A 59 -16.16 -20.42 -7.70
CA LEU A 59 -15.29 -19.87 -8.76
C LEU A 59 -14.00 -20.70 -8.98
N GLY A 60 -14.00 -21.95 -8.51
CA GLY A 60 -12.82 -22.81 -8.57
C GLY A 60 -11.94 -22.66 -7.33
N ASP A 61 -10.62 -22.77 -7.50
CA ASP A 61 -9.65 -22.66 -6.39
C ASP A 61 -9.33 -21.20 -6.08
N VAL A 62 -10.17 -20.59 -5.25
CA VAL A 62 -10.07 -19.17 -4.85
C VAL A 62 -9.59 -19.05 -3.42
N TRP A 63 -8.63 -18.16 -3.22
CA TRP A 63 -8.07 -17.80 -1.93
C TRP A 63 -8.22 -16.32 -1.66
N ILE A 64 -8.53 -15.94 -0.42
CA ILE A 64 -8.69 -14.55 0.01
C ILE A 64 -7.56 -14.19 0.96
N LYS A 65 -6.71 -13.25 0.57
CA LYS A 65 -5.75 -12.59 1.46
C LYS A 65 -6.50 -11.53 2.26
N ASP A 66 -6.83 -11.86 3.52
CA ASP A 66 -7.72 -11.05 4.35
C ASP A 66 -6.99 -9.86 5.00
N GLU A 67 -6.77 -8.82 4.22
CA GLU A 67 -6.14 -7.57 4.66
C GLU A 67 -7.00 -6.74 5.65
N SER A 68 -8.26 -7.15 5.91
CA SER A 68 -9.09 -6.52 6.94
C SER A 68 -8.60 -6.83 8.36
N ARG A 69 -7.68 -7.78 8.52
CA ARG A 69 -7.07 -8.14 9.80
C ARG A 69 -5.94 -7.20 10.24
N ASN A 70 -5.57 -6.26 9.41
CA ASN A 70 -4.62 -5.21 9.81
C ASN A 70 -5.19 -4.30 10.91
N PRO A 71 -4.36 -3.62 11.70
CA PRO A 71 -4.76 -2.82 12.88
C PRO A 71 -5.84 -1.77 12.64
N THR A 72 -5.87 -1.12 11.47
CA THR A 72 -6.93 -0.17 11.09
C THR A 72 -7.88 -0.74 10.02
N TRP A 73 -7.94 -2.08 9.93
CA TRP A 73 -8.83 -2.87 9.08
C TRP A 73 -8.63 -2.70 7.58
N SER A 74 -7.41 -2.39 7.15
CA SER A 74 -7.09 -2.33 5.72
C SER A 74 -5.61 -2.53 5.43
N PHE A 75 -5.30 -2.93 4.19
CA PHE A 75 -3.92 -3.02 3.68
C PHE A 75 -3.15 -1.69 3.71
N LYS A 76 -3.83 -0.55 3.93
CA LYS A 76 -3.18 0.77 4.05
C LYS A 76 -2.25 0.86 5.25
N ASP A 77 -2.40 -0.01 6.23
CA ASP A 77 -1.50 -0.11 7.38
C ASP A 77 -0.08 -0.46 6.98
N ARG A 78 0.10 -1.30 5.95
CA ARG A 78 1.43 -1.64 5.43
C ARG A 78 2.14 -0.39 4.88
N LEU A 79 1.43 0.39 4.05
CA LEU A 79 1.97 1.66 3.54
C LEU A 79 2.30 2.62 4.68
N ALA A 80 1.40 2.77 5.63
CA ALA A 80 1.59 3.67 6.76
C ALA A 80 2.81 3.26 7.60
N SER A 81 2.98 1.97 7.88
CA SER A 81 4.12 1.46 8.62
C SER A 81 5.46 1.80 7.94
N GLY A 82 5.60 1.47 6.64
CA GLY A 82 6.81 1.79 5.88
C GLY A 82 7.09 3.29 5.82
N ALA A 83 6.06 4.09 5.51
CA ALA A 83 6.19 5.55 5.40
C ALA A 83 6.55 6.21 6.73
N LEU A 84 5.88 5.82 7.84
CA LEU A 84 6.09 6.42 9.16
C LEU A 84 7.42 5.98 9.80
N THR A 85 7.90 4.78 9.49
CA THR A 85 9.24 4.34 9.87
C THR A 85 10.28 5.29 9.30
N MET A 86 10.19 5.61 8.01
CA MET A 86 11.11 6.56 7.38
C MET A 86 10.87 8.01 7.80
N ALA A 87 9.62 8.41 8.02
CA ALA A 87 9.31 9.73 8.58
C ALA A 87 10.04 9.95 9.91
N LYS A 88 9.97 8.96 10.81
CA LYS A 88 10.67 8.98 12.09
C LYS A 88 12.19 9.05 11.91
N LYS A 89 12.73 8.23 11.01
CA LYS A 89 14.17 8.19 10.69
C LYS A 89 14.68 9.52 10.14
N PHE A 90 13.89 10.20 9.32
CA PHE A 90 14.19 11.53 8.77
C PHE A 90 13.90 12.67 9.75
N GLY A 91 13.40 12.39 10.94
CA GLY A 91 13.08 13.41 11.94
C GLY A 91 11.90 14.31 11.58
N ALA A 92 10.93 13.78 10.81
CA ALA A 92 9.72 14.50 10.43
C ALA A 92 8.99 15.06 11.64
N LYS A 93 8.52 16.30 11.54
CA LYS A 93 7.84 17.02 12.63
C LYS A 93 6.32 16.92 12.54
N VAL A 94 5.78 16.76 11.34
CA VAL A 94 4.34 16.63 11.07
C VAL A 94 4.15 15.64 9.91
N ILE A 95 3.20 14.76 10.07
CA ILE A 95 2.73 13.87 8.99
C ILE A 95 1.54 14.53 8.30
N ALA A 96 1.55 14.53 6.98
CA ALA A 96 0.44 15.05 6.17
C ALA A 96 -0.14 13.96 5.27
N SER A 97 -1.47 13.85 5.23
CA SER A 97 -2.17 12.94 4.34
C SER A 97 -3.39 13.60 3.72
N SER A 98 -3.56 13.46 2.40
CA SER A 98 -4.75 13.88 1.66
C SER A 98 -5.62 12.65 1.40
N SER A 99 -6.54 12.35 2.33
CA SER A 99 -7.32 11.12 2.26
C SER A 99 -8.70 11.28 2.91
N SER A 100 -9.71 10.67 2.29
CA SER A 100 -11.06 10.56 2.85
C SER A 100 -11.37 9.18 3.42
N GLY A 101 -10.42 8.26 3.36
CA GLY A 101 -10.63 6.85 3.63
C GLY A 101 -9.50 6.19 4.45
N ASN A 102 -9.31 4.90 4.22
CA ASN A 102 -8.40 4.05 4.98
C ASN A 102 -6.94 4.55 5.04
N ALA A 103 -6.44 5.22 3.99
CA ALA A 103 -5.08 5.77 4.01
C ALA A 103 -4.91 6.87 5.08
N GLY A 104 -5.94 7.72 5.27
CA GLY A 104 -5.94 8.71 6.33
C GLY A 104 -6.04 8.09 7.72
N ALA A 105 -6.88 7.07 7.89
CA ALA A 105 -7.01 6.35 9.15
C ALA A 105 -5.70 5.66 9.55
N ALA A 106 -5.06 4.95 8.60
CA ALA A 106 -3.76 4.34 8.80
C ALA A 106 -2.67 5.37 9.12
N ALA A 107 -2.58 6.47 8.34
CA ALA A 107 -1.61 7.53 8.61
C ALA A 107 -1.77 8.10 10.03
N ALA A 108 -3.02 8.34 10.48
CA ALA A 108 -3.30 8.84 11.83
C ALA A 108 -2.86 7.85 12.92
N ALA A 109 -3.20 6.56 12.78
CA ALA A 109 -2.87 5.53 13.75
C ALA A 109 -1.35 5.35 13.91
N PHE A 110 -0.63 5.25 12.78
CA PHE A 110 0.82 5.06 12.80
C PHE A 110 1.57 6.34 13.19
N ALA A 111 1.04 7.52 12.91
CA ALA A 111 1.57 8.78 13.42
C ALA A 111 1.46 8.87 14.94
N ALA A 112 0.31 8.48 15.51
CA ALA A 112 0.13 8.37 16.95
C ALA A 112 1.14 7.39 17.55
N LYS A 113 1.35 6.23 16.94
CA LYS A 113 2.37 5.24 17.38
C LYS A 113 3.78 5.82 17.34
N ALA A 114 4.09 6.64 16.32
CA ALA A 114 5.39 7.27 16.17
C ALA A 114 5.59 8.49 17.11
N GLY A 115 4.52 8.98 17.74
CA GLY A 115 4.55 10.21 18.52
C GLY A 115 4.70 11.48 17.66
N ILE A 116 4.28 11.45 16.40
CA ILE A 116 4.40 12.57 15.46
C ILE A 116 3.02 13.13 15.18
N PRO A 117 2.78 14.44 15.30
CA PRO A 117 1.53 15.08 14.92
C PRO A 117 1.11 14.74 13.49
N CYS A 118 -0.20 14.50 13.27
CA CYS A 118 -0.75 14.16 11.98
C CYS A 118 -1.84 15.13 11.56
N VAL A 119 -1.78 15.60 10.32
CA VAL A 119 -2.81 16.41 9.66
C VAL A 119 -3.39 15.63 8.49
N VAL A 120 -4.71 15.45 8.49
CA VAL A 120 -5.42 14.78 7.38
C VAL A 120 -6.35 15.77 6.71
N PHE A 121 -6.11 16.03 5.43
CA PHE A 121 -6.98 16.81 4.57
C PHE A 121 -8.02 15.92 3.93
N THR A 122 -9.29 16.23 4.16
CA THR A 122 -10.41 15.49 3.58
C THR A 122 -11.47 16.45 3.05
N PHE A 123 -12.55 15.98 2.45
CA PHE A 123 -13.62 16.82 1.96
C PHE A 123 -14.89 16.70 2.83
N ILE A 124 -15.78 17.68 2.74
CA ILE A 124 -16.97 17.78 3.60
C ILE A 124 -17.85 16.51 3.52
N GLY A 125 -17.99 15.89 2.34
CA GLY A 125 -18.75 14.66 2.11
C GLY A 125 -18.05 13.36 2.53
N SER A 126 -16.90 13.42 3.23
CA SER A 126 -16.20 12.20 3.65
C SER A 126 -17.00 11.42 4.70
N ALA A 127 -16.92 10.08 4.62
CA ALA A 127 -17.61 9.17 5.51
C ALA A 127 -17.32 9.44 6.99
N GLY A 128 -18.37 9.59 7.79
CA GLY A 128 -18.31 9.93 9.22
C GLY A 128 -17.46 8.96 10.05
N PRO A 129 -17.63 7.63 9.93
CA PRO A 129 -16.87 6.65 10.70
C PRO A 129 -15.36 6.76 10.52
N LEU A 130 -14.86 6.92 9.28
CA LEU A 130 -13.42 7.05 9.02
C LEU A 130 -12.86 8.38 9.54
N VAL A 131 -13.63 9.47 9.44
CA VAL A 131 -13.25 10.76 10.02
C VAL A 131 -13.17 10.68 11.54
N LEU A 132 -14.14 9.99 12.16
CA LEU A 132 -14.12 9.78 13.61
C LEU A 132 -12.92 8.94 14.04
N GLN A 133 -12.59 7.89 13.27
CA GLN A 133 -11.41 7.05 13.51
C GLN A 133 -10.12 7.86 13.45
N MET A 134 -9.93 8.70 12.43
CA MET A 134 -8.76 9.60 12.32
C MET A 134 -8.61 10.50 13.55
N ARG A 135 -9.73 11.09 14.00
CA ARG A 135 -9.76 11.95 15.20
C ARG A 135 -9.48 11.18 16.48
N ALA A 136 -10.01 9.96 16.60
CA ALA A 136 -9.76 9.10 17.75
C ALA A 136 -8.28 8.75 17.90
N TYR A 137 -7.53 8.65 16.80
CA TYR A 137 -6.08 8.51 16.83
C TYR A 137 -5.33 9.83 17.02
N GLY A 138 -6.02 10.94 17.25
CA GLY A 138 -5.42 12.23 17.56
C GLY A 138 -5.02 13.07 16.34
N ALA A 139 -5.41 12.69 15.12
CA ALA A 139 -5.12 13.50 13.95
C ALA A 139 -5.99 14.77 13.89
N MET A 140 -5.37 15.88 13.47
CA MET A 140 -6.08 17.07 13.05
C MET A 140 -6.72 16.81 11.69
N VAL A 141 -8.06 16.76 11.63
CA VAL A 141 -8.80 16.54 10.38
C VAL A 141 -9.35 17.84 9.85
N VAL A 142 -8.83 18.27 8.70
CA VAL A 142 -9.24 19.48 8.00
C VAL A 142 -10.16 19.09 6.86
N LYS A 143 -11.43 19.56 6.92
CA LYS A 143 -12.42 19.33 5.87
C LYS A 143 -12.50 20.52 4.92
N VAL A 144 -12.35 20.26 3.63
CA VAL A 144 -12.47 21.28 2.57
C VAL A 144 -13.71 21.04 1.71
N ALA A 145 -14.21 22.08 1.08
CA ALA A 145 -15.37 21.99 0.19
C ALA A 145 -14.97 21.38 -1.16
N ASP A 146 -13.89 21.88 -1.77
CA ASP A 146 -13.34 21.34 -3.02
C ASP A 146 -12.38 20.19 -2.74
N LYS A 147 -12.58 19.05 -3.43
CA LYS A 147 -11.70 17.90 -3.32
C LYS A 147 -10.24 18.20 -3.72
N ALA A 148 -10.02 19.12 -4.66
CA ALA A 148 -8.69 19.51 -5.10
C ALA A 148 -7.91 20.30 -4.04
N ASP A 149 -8.59 21.02 -3.16
CA ASP A 149 -7.94 21.79 -2.11
C ASP A 149 -7.20 20.92 -1.07
N ARG A 150 -7.58 19.64 -0.94
CA ARG A 150 -6.82 18.67 -0.12
C ARG A 150 -5.36 18.59 -0.57
N TRP A 151 -5.15 18.46 -1.88
CA TRP A 151 -3.79 18.35 -2.44
C TRP A 151 -3.06 19.69 -2.41
N ARG A 152 -3.77 20.81 -2.63
CA ARG A 152 -3.19 22.17 -2.54
C ARG A 152 -2.67 22.46 -1.14
N LEU A 153 -3.48 22.19 -0.11
CA LEU A 153 -3.10 22.41 1.28
C LEU A 153 -1.98 21.47 1.73
N GLN A 154 -2.01 20.21 1.33
CA GLN A 154 -0.92 19.29 1.61
C GLN A 154 0.37 19.76 0.92
N THR A 155 0.30 20.21 -0.34
CA THR A 155 1.44 20.75 -1.08
C THR A 155 2.04 21.95 -0.37
N LEU A 156 1.19 22.86 0.14
CA LEU A 156 1.63 24.00 0.92
C LEU A 156 2.35 23.53 2.20
N GLY A 157 1.76 22.60 2.94
CA GLY A 157 2.38 22.01 4.13
C GLY A 157 3.76 21.41 3.86
N VAL A 158 3.89 20.68 2.76
CA VAL A 158 5.18 20.08 2.35
C VAL A 158 6.21 21.15 1.99
N ARG A 159 5.84 22.14 1.15
CA ARG A 159 6.78 23.13 0.61
C ARG A 159 7.20 24.19 1.62
N GLU A 160 6.24 24.71 2.37
CA GLU A 160 6.49 25.86 3.28
C GLU A 160 6.89 25.40 4.69
N PHE A 161 6.41 24.24 5.14
CA PHE A 161 6.60 23.80 6.53
C PHE A 161 7.37 22.48 6.66
N GLY A 162 7.80 21.87 5.56
CA GLY A 162 8.56 20.62 5.58
C GLY A 162 7.77 19.41 6.12
N TRP A 163 6.44 19.39 5.98
CA TRP A 163 5.63 18.26 6.41
C TRP A 163 5.93 17.02 5.57
N TYR A 164 5.88 15.86 6.20
CA TYR A 164 6.15 14.59 5.54
C TYR A 164 4.87 14.00 4.94
N PRO A 165 4.76 13.89 3.60
CA PRO A 165 3.56 13.40 2.94
C PRO A 165 3.50 11.87 2.91
N THR A 166 2.33 11.29 3.19
CA THR A 166 2.05 9.86 3.04
C THR A 166 1.17 9.53 1.85
N SER A 167 0.58 10.55 1.23
CA SER A 167 -0.33 10.43 0.09
C SER A 167 0.09 11.37 -1.04
N PRO A 168 -0.46 11.21 -2.27
CA PRO A 168 -0.19 12.12 -3.39
C PRO A 168 -0.54 13.58 -3.06
N PHE A 169 0.20 14.51 -3.66
CA PHE A 169 -0.02 15.95 -3.58
C PHE A 169 0.39 16.62 -4.90
N PHE A 170 0.07 17.91 -5.08
CA PHE A 170 0.48 18.62 -6.29
C PHE A 170 2.00 18.81 -6.32
N GLY A 171 2.63 18.17 -7.29
CA GLY A 171 4.08 18.24 -7.50
C GLY A 171 4.49 17.37 -8.67
N PRO A 172 5.79 17.25 -8.95
CA PRO A 172 6.27 16.37 -10.03
C PRO A 172 6.17 14.88 -9.67
N VAL A 173 5.81 14.55 -8.43
CA VAL A 173 5.67 13.18 -7.93
C VAL A 173 4.22 12.77 -8.00
N VAL A 174 3.96 11.66 -8.67
CA VAL A 174 2.65 11.00 -8.76
C VAL A 174 2.73 9.73 -7.92
N GLY A 175 1.64 9.39 -7.23
CA GLY A 175 1.59 8.23 -6.35
C GLY A 175 1.82 8.58 -4.88
N SER A 176 1.79 7.56 -4.04
CA SER A 176 1.97 7.70 -2.60
C SER A 176 3.45 7.73 -2.20
N ASN A 177 3.71 7.67 -0.91
CA ASN A 177 5.06 7.67 -0.37
C ASN A 177 5.86 6.43 -0.86
N PRO A 178 7.06 6.58 -1.46
CA PRO A 178 7.80 5.47 -2.04
C PRO A 178 8.21 4.40 -1.02
N TYR A 179 8.56 4.79 0.19
CA TYR A 179 8.88 3.84 1.28
C TYR A 179 7.65 3.08 1.77
N GLY A 180 6.50 3.74 1.75
CA GLY A 180 5.22 3.08 2.03
C GLY A 180 4.85 2.06 0.96
N MET A 181 5.11 2.37 -0.32
CA MET A 181 4.89 1.43 -1.42
C MET A 181 5.75 0.16 -1.31
N GLU A 182 7.00 0.30 -0.84
CA GLU A 182 7.88 -0.85 -0.59
C GLU A 182 7.28 -1.84 0.42
N ALA A 183 6.56 -1.36 1.43
CA ALA A 183 5.95 -2.24 2.41
C ALA A 183 4.83 -3.15 1.84
N TYR A 184 4.23 -2.79 0.70
CA TYR A 184 3.27 -3.65 0.01
C TYR A 184 3.90 -4.90 -0.63
N LYS A 185 5.22 -4.93 -0.84
CA LYS A 185 5.95 -6.13 -1.31
C LYS A 185 5.69 -7.31 -0.40
N THR A 186 5.52 -7.06 0.90
CA THR A 186 5.31 -8.08 1.91
C THR A 186 4.04 -8.89 1.71
N ILE A 187 3.02 -8.35 1.01
CA ILE A 187 1.84 -9.13 0.61
C ILE A 187 2.25 -10.28 -0.33
N ALA A 188 3.12 -9.99 -1.30
CA ALA A 188 3.61 -10.99 -2.25
C ALA A 188 4.44 -12.08 -1.54
N TYR A 189 5.29 -11.69 -0.59
CA TYR A 189 6.09 -12.63 0.18
C TYR A 189 5.22 -13.57 1.03
N GLU A 190 4.23 -13.01 1.73
CA GLU A 190 3.28 -13.76 2.54
C GLU A 190 2.41 -14.71 1.68
N VAL A 191 2.03 -14.29 0.48
CA VAL A 191 1.29 -15.14 -0.47
C VAL A 191 2.17 -16.29 -0.95
N ALA A 192 3.38 -16.02 -1.41
CA ALA A 192 4.31 -17.05 -1.88
C ALA A 192 4.64 -18.05 -0.77
N GLU A 193 4.92 -17.58 0.44
CA GLU A 193 5.16 -18.44 1.61
C GLU A 193 3.96 -19.33 1.93
N SER A 194 2.73 -18.78 1.86
CA SER A 194 1.51 -19.54 2.13
C SER A 194 1.21 -20.62 1.10
N PHE A 195 1.82 -20.55 -0.09
CA PHE A 195 1.75 -21.54 -1.15
C PHE A 195 3.05 -22.36 -1.26
N ASP A 196 3.82 -22.47 -0.19
CA ASP A 196 5.09 -23.22 -0.17
C ASP A 196 6.05 -22.78 -1.30
N TRP A 197 6.16 -21.48 -1.52
CA TRP A 197 6.96 -20.81 -2.55
C TRP A 197 6.52 -21.09 -4.00
N ASP A 198 5.32 -21.61 -4.19
CA ASP A 198 4.62 -21.46 -5.46
C ASP A 198 3.79 -20.15 -5.43
N VAL A 199 3.15 -19.81 -6.52
CA VAL A 199 2.34 -18.61 -6.61
C VAL A 199 1.03 -18.91 -7.33
N PRO A 200 -0.05 -18.22 -7.02
CA PRO A 200 -1.31 -18.38 -7.72
C PRO A 200 -1.16 -17.98 -9.20
N ASP A 201 -2.05 -18.46 -10.05
CA ASP A 201 -2.05 -18.06 -11.47
C ASP A 201 -2.45 -16.59 -11.63
N TRP A 202 -3.33 -16.11 -10.76
CA TRP A 202 -3.89 -14.78 -10.79
C TRP A 202 -3.95 -14.16 -9.41
N CYS A 203 -3.59 -12.88 -9.32
CA CYS A 203 -3.88 -12.01 -8.18
C CYS A 203 -4.89 -10.94 -8.59
N VAL A 204 -6.03 -10.91 -7.90
CA VAL A 204 -7.07 -9.90 -8.12
C VAL A 204 -7.05 -8.91 -6.97
N LEU A 205 -6.92 -7.62 -7.24
CA LEU A 205 -6.85 -6.61 -6.19
C LEU A 205 -7.53 -5.29 -6.58
N PRO A 206 -8.06 -4.55 -5.57
CA PRO A 206 -8.61 -3.22 -5.83
C PRO A 206 -7.48 -2.23 -6.10
N VAL A 207 -7.68 -1.38 -7.10
CA VAL A 207 -6.70 -0.37 -7.49
C VAL A 207 -7.34 1.00 -7.57
N CYS A 208 -6.65 2.00 -6.94
CA CYS A 208 -6.94 3.42 -7.10
C CYS A 208 -5.74 4.11 -7.78
N TYR A 209 -4.63 4.26 -7.05
CA TYR A 209 -3.38 4.85 -7.60
C TYR A 209 -2.35 3.80 -8.05
N GLY A 210 -2.61 2.53 -7.84
CA GLY A 210 -1.71 1.45 -8.25
C GLY A 210 -0.62 1.08 -7.24
N ASP A 211 -0.53 1.77 -6.10
CA ASP A 211 0.56 1.58 -5.13
C ASP A 211 0.72 0.12 -4.66
N ALA A 212 -0.40 -0.53 -4.30
CA ALA A 212 -0.37 -1.92 -3.84
C ALA A 212 -0.09 -2.90 -4.99
N LEU A 213 -0.62 -2.62 -6.18
CA LEU A 213 -0.34 -3.40 -7.38
C LEU A 213 1.15 -3.38 -7.70
N TYR A 214 1.75 -2.17 -7.71
CA TYR A 214 3.18 -2.01 -7.94
C TYR A 214 4.01 -2.72 -6.87
N GLY A 215 3.68 -2.54 -5.59
CA GLY A 215 4.41 -3.18 -4.51
C GLY A 215 4.35 -4.70 -4.57
N MET A 216 3.16 -5.28 -4.78
CA MET A 216 3.01 -6.74 -4.93
C MET A 216 3.76 -7.27 -6.14
N TRP A 217 3.64 -6.62 -7.31
CA TRP A 217 4.39 -7.00 -8.50
C TRP A 217 5.90 -6.98 -8.23
N LYS A 218 6.41 -5.90 -7.65
CA LYS A 218 7.83 -5.76 -7.30
C LYS A 218 8.27 -6.87 -6.33
N GLY A 219 7.45 -7.20 -5.33
CA GLY A 219 7.75 -8.29 -4.39
C GLY A 219 7.88 -9.65 -5.07
N PHE A 220 6.99 -10.00 -5.97
CA PHE A 220 7.11 -11.26 -6.74
C PHE A 220 8.31 -11.24 -7.68
N GLU A 221 8.62 -10.11 -8.34
CA GLU A 221 9.82 -10.00 -9.18
C GLU A 221 11.11 -10.17 -8.36
N GLU A 222 11.17 -9.62 -7.14
CA GLU A 222 12.31 -9.81 -6.23
C GLU A 222 12.48 -11.28 -5.84
N LEU A 223 11.40 -11.96 -5.41
CA LEU A 223 11.44 -13.40 -5.09
C LEU A 223 11.90 -14.25 -6.28
N LYS A 224 11.43 -13.91 -7.49
CA LYS A 224 11.86 -14.61 -8.71
C LYS A 224 13.33 -14.35 -9.02
N ALA A 225 13.79 -13.13 -8.84
CA ALA A 225 15.17 -12.73 -9.13
C ALA A 225 16.19 -13.41 -8.20
N ILE A 226 15.81 -13.76 -6.97
CA ILE A 226 16.65 -14.53 -6.02
C ILE A 226 16.41 -16.06 -6.12
N GLY A 227 15.50 -16.49 -7.01
CA GLY A 227 15.25 -17.90 -7.29
C GLY A 227 14.30 -18.60 -6.31
N TRP A 228 13.60 -17.87 -5.44
CA TRP A 228 12.66 -18.46 -4.48
C TRP A 228 11.36 -18.91 -5.13
N ILE A 229 10.93 -18.22 -6.21
CA ILE A 229 9.79 -18.64 -7.03
C ILE A 229 10.20 -18.77 -8.49
N LYS A 230 9.49 -19.62 -9.24
CA LYS A 230 9.81 -19.90 -10.66
C LYS A 230 9.11 -18.94 -11.63
N ARG A 231 7.95 -18.41 -11.24
CA ARG A 231 7.09 -17.56 -12.06
C ARG A 231 6.45 -16.48 -11.21
N THR A 232 5.97 -15.42 -11.83
CA THR A 232 5.15 -14.39 -11.18
C THR A 232 3.67 -14.59 -11.55
N PRO A 233 2.72 -14.26 -10.67
CA PRO A 233 1.30 -14.33 -11.01
C PRO A 233 0.92 -13.26 -12.03
N ARG A 234 -0.17 -13.50 -12.75
CA ARG A 234 -0.84 -12.44 -13.52
C ARG A 234 -1.70 -11.60 -12.59
N PHE A 235 -1.88 -10.32 -12.94
CA PHE A 235 -2.66 -9.41 -12.12
C PHE A 235 -3.96 -9.01 -12.82
N VAL A 236 -5.06 -8.99 -12.05
CA VAL A 236 -6.34 -8.43 -12.45
C VAL A 236 -6.66 -7.28 -11.51
N VAL A 237 -7.06 -6.17 -12.08
CA VAL A 237 -7.37 -4.95 -11.36
C VAL A 237 -8.87 -4.77 -11.27
N ALA A 238 -9.40 -4.67 -10.05
CA ALA A 238 -10.73 -4.20 -9.80
C ALA A 238 -10.66 -2.70 -9.47
N ALA A 239 -11.08 -1.87 -10.41
CA ALA A 239 -11.09 -0.41 -10.26
C ALA A 239 -12.50 0.12 -10.48
N GLN A 240 -12.86 1.17 -9.75
CA GLN A 240 -13.99 2.00 -10.12
C GLN A 240 -13.57 2.77 -11.38
N CYS A 241 -14.18 2.47 -12.51
CA CYS A 241 -13.95 3.18 -13.76
C CYS A 241 -14.76 4.49 -13.73
N PRO A 242 -14.16 5.66 -13.66
CA PRO A 242 -14.81 6.88 -14.14
C PRO A 242 -15.03 6.70 -15.64
N GLU A 243 -16.12 7.24 -16.19
CA GLU A 243 -16.42 7.21 -17.62
C GLU A 243 -15.30 7.81 -18.49
N ASP A 244 -14.35 8.53 -17.87
CA ASP A 244 -13.24 9.26 -18.48
C ASP A 244 -11.85 8.66 -18.19
N LEU A 245 -11.74 7.40 -17.76
CA LEU A 245 -10.41 6.81 -17.54
C LEU A 245 -9.75 6.53 -18.90
N ASP A 246 -8.79 7.37 -19.26
CA ASP A 246 -7.94 7.15 -20.44
C ASP A 246 -7.00 5.97 -20.17
N LEU A 247 -7.43 4.80 -20.64
CA LEU A 247 -6.68 3.55 -20.49
C LEU A 247 -5.35 3.55 -21.29
N ASP A 248 -5.17 4.49 -22.21
CA ASP A 248 -3.96 4.62 -23.01
C ASP A 248 -2.75 5.10 -22.17
N VAL A 249 -2.99 5.83 -21.09
CA VAL A 249 -1.92 6.26 -20.16
C VAL A 249 -1.25 5.09 -19.43
N LEU A 250 -1.93 3.97 -19.30
CA LEU A 250 -1.39 2.75 -18.68
C LEU A 250 -0.66 1.83 -19.69
N GLN A 251 -0.74 2.13 -20.99
CA GLN A 251 -0.18 1.28 -22.05
C GLN A 251 1.28 1.59 -22.39
N ASP A 252 1.77 2.79 -22.09
CA ASP A 252 3.10 3.26 -22.52
C ASP A 252 4.24 3.00 -21.53
N GLY A 253 3.95 2.46 -20.35
CA GLY A 253 4.98 2.02 -19.38
C GLY A 253 5.30 0.53 -19.49
N GLU A 254 6.47 0.12 -19.04
CA GLU A 254 6.84 -1.31 -18.90
C GLU A 254 5.79 -2.10 -18.11
N PHE A 255 5.05 -1.44 -17.24
CA PHE A 255 3.94 -1.96 -16.46
C PHE A 255 2.74 -2.36 -17.34
N GLY A 256 2.42 -1.59 -18.37
CA GLY A 256 1.34 -1.90 -19.34
C GLY A 256 1.63 -3.09 -20.24
N ARG A 257 2.91 -3.41 -20.49
CA ARG A 257 3.31 -4.59 -21.26
C ARG A 257 3.20 -5.89 -20.47
N ALA A 258 3.25 -5.84 -19.15
CA ALA A 258 3.14 -7.02 -18.28
C ALA A 258 1.69 -7.53 -18.14
N VAL A 259 0.68 -6.75 -18.55
CA VAL A 259 -0.74 -7.12 -18.44
C VAL A 259 -1.45 -6.94 -19.79
N PRO A 260 -1.31 -7.88 -20.73
CA PRO A 260 -1.93 -7.78 -22.07
C PRO A 260 -3.47 -7.74 -22.08
N SER A 261 -4.13 -8.05 -20.94
CA SER A 261 -5.58 -8.25 -20.85
C SER A 261 -6.37 -7.08 -20.26
N PHE A 262 -5.77 -5.91 -20.09
CA PHE A 262 -6.50 -4.71 -19.60
C PHE A 262 -7.68 -4.29 -20.49
N ARG A 263 -7.69 -4.68 -21.76
CA ARG A 263 -8.79 -4.42 -22.69
C ARG A 263 -10.07 -5.23 -22.40
N GLU A 264 -9.99 -6.28 -21.57
CA GLU A 264 -11.14 -7.14 -21.25
C GLU A 264 -11.68 -6.95 -19.82
N ALA A 265 -11.07 -6.07 -19.02
CA ALA A 265 -11.60 -5.73 -17.70
C ALA A 265 -12.91 -4.96 -17.84
N LYS A 266 -14.05 -5.66 -17.79
CA LYS A 266 -15.35 -5.02 -17.63
C LYS A 266 -15.36 -4.27 -16.31
N CYS A 267 -15.69 -2.97 -16.34
CA CYS A 267 -16.03 -2.21 -15.15
C CYS A 267 -17.09 -2.99 -14.35
N VAL A 268 -16.78 -3.39 -13.15
CA VAL A 268 -17.77 -3.90 -12.22
C VAL A 268 -18.34 -2.68 -11.50
N ASP A 269 -19.41 -2.12 -12.09
CA ASP A 269 -20.25 -1.16 -11.40
C ASP A 269 -20.88 -1.82 -10.18
N ASN A 270 -20.75 -1.20 -9.00
CA ASN A 270 -21.34 -1.50 -7.72
C ASN A 270 -20.48 -2.17 -6.64
N PHE A 271 -19.56 -1.38 -6.05
CA PHE A 271 -19.14 -1.59 -4.67
C PHE A 271 -19.29 -0.32 -3.79
N ALA A 272 -20.24 0.54 -4.10
CA ALA A 272 -20.46 1.79 -3.35
C ALA A 272 -21.93 1.98 -2.93
N GLN A 273 -22.59 0.93 -2.44
CA GLN A 273 -23.85 1.09 -1.70
C GLN A 273 -23.98 -0.08 -0.72
N HIS A 274 -23.32 0.05 0.43
CA HIS A 274 -23.83 -0.45 1.72
C HIS A 274 -22.97 0.12 2.86
#